data_f176de456c7ff15930c815ff1900c6f2
#
_entry.id   f176de456c7ff15930c815ff1900c6f2
#
_cell.length_a   1.000
_cell.length_b   1.000
_cell.length_c   1.000
_cell.angle_alpha   90.00
_cell.angle_beta   90.00
_cell.angle_gamma   90.00
#
_symmetry.space_group_name_H-M   'P 1'
#
loop_
_entity.id
_entity.type
_entity.pdbx_description
1 polymer ?
#
loop_
_entity_poly.entity_id
_entity_poly.type
_entity_poly.pdbx_seq_one_letter_code
_entity_poly.pdbx_strand_id
1 'polypeptide(L)'
;GWPKFTRHLWFATADNGIASLIYAPSEVTAQVGNDITVKIAEKTDYPFEEKIDFNLSFPSKKDKKAFFPFHLRIPAWCNNPVITINGEAVSIAAHSGEIVRINREWKDGDHIQLELPMRISTSNWYDDAVVIERGPLLYSLKMDEKWERKVDQRPESSHKGEWYYEVTSTSAWNYSLIRKYLKEEELEKNFVVRKAENIAPYPWNLENAPITIKTKGRILPSWKMFKGSAGPVNFFMQANEPMGDEETICLLYTSPSPRDRTRS
;
A
#
# COMPACT_ATOMS: atom_id res chain seq x y z
N GLY A 1 -10.16 15.46 -5.35
CA GLY A 1 -9.47 14.43 -4.74
C GLY A 1 -9.63 14.26 -3.23
N TRP A 2 -8.76 14.89 -2.44
CA TRP A 2 -8.66 14.65 -0.99
C TRP A 2 -9.98 14.78 -0.20
N PRO A 3 -10.82 15.80 -0.39
CA PRO A 3 -12.09 15.88 0.35
C PRO A 3 -13.05 14.71 0.09
N LYS A 4 -13.03 14.16 -1.13
CA LYS A 4 -13.80 12.94 -1.42
C LYS A 4 -13.22 11.72 -0.71
N PHE A 5 -11.90 11.58 -0.69
CA PHE A 5 -11.23 10.48 -0.01
C PHE A 5 -11.56 10.49 1.49
N THR A 6 -11.35 11.60 2.19
CA THR A 6 -11.62 11.69 3.64
C THR A 6 -13.08 11.45 4.02
N ARG A 7 -14.03 11.78 3.15
CA ARG A 7 -15.46 11.52 3.36
C ARG A 7 -15.86 10.06 3.18
N HIS A 8 -14.98 9.21 2.63
CA HIS A 8 -15.26 7.81 2.32
C HIS A 8 -14.34 6.84 3.09
N LEU A 9 -13.74 7.27 4.19
CA LEU A 9 -13.02 6.38 5.10
C LEU A 9 -14.00 5.50 5.89
N TRP A 10 -15.13 6.07 6.27
CA TRP A 10 -16.16 5.45 7.08
C TRP A 10 -17.52 5.46 6.40
N PHE A 11 -18.32 4.43 6.65
CA PHE A 11 -19.68 4.29 6.11
C PHE A 11 -20.66 3.86 7.20
N ALA A 12 -21.84 4.46 7.22
CA ALA A 12 -22.97 3.90 7.93
C ALA A 12 -23.48 2.66 7.17
N THR A 13 -23.93 1.64 7.89
CA THR A 13 -24.43 0.41 7.31
C THR A 13 -25.93 0.25 7.51
N ALA A 14 -26.61 -0.49 6.62
CA ALA A 14 -28.06 -0.67 6.66
C ALA A 14 -28.55 -1.43 7.91
N ASP A 15 -27.67 -2.10 8.63
CA ASP A 15 -27.93 -2.82 9.88
C ASP A 15 -27.66 -1.96 11.14
N ASN A 16 -27.74 -0.62 11.01
CA ASN A 16 -27.47 0.36 12.06
C ASN A 16 -26.07 0.24 12.68
N GLY A 17 -25.10 -0.19 11.90
CA GLY A 17 -23.69 -0.29 12.27
C GLY A 17 -22.82 0.74 11.57
N ILE A 18 -21.53 0.47 11.62
CA ILE A 18 -20.49 1.31 10.98
C ILE A 18 -19.45 0.43 10.32
N ALA A 19 -18.88 0.92 9.21
CA ALA A 19 -17.82 0.24 8.48
C ALA A 19 -16.60 1.14 8.31
N SER A 20 -15.40 0.60 8.61
CA SER A 20 -14.11 1.14 8.17
C SER A 20 -13.63 0.32 6.96
N LEU A 21 -13.63 0.96 5.77
CA LEU A 21 -13.32 0.29 4.52
C LEU A 21 -11.99 0.74 3.90
N ILE A 22 -11.50 1.91 4.31
CA ILE A 22 -10.23 2.49 3.86
C ILE A 22 -9.47 2.93 5.10
N TYR A 23 -8.35 2.29 5.37
CA TYR A 23 -7.58 2.50 6.59
C TYR A 23 -6.67 3.71 6.48
N ALA A 24 -6.88 4.67 7.38
CA ALA A 24 -6.06 5.86 7.55
C ALA A 24 -6.30 6.47 8.94
N PRO A 25 -5.31 7.14 9.55
CA PRO A 25 -5.53 7.85 10.81
C PRO A 25 -6.73 8.78 10.70
N SER A 26 -7.77 8.50 11.46
CA SER A 26 -9.05 9.21 11.36
C SER A 26 -9.90 9.05 12.61
N GLU A 27 -10.94 9.87 12.71
CA GLU A 27 -11.91 9.79 13.78
C GLU A 27 -13.32 9.98 13.19
N VAL A 28 -14.26 9.17 13.65
CA VAL A 28 -15.66 9.27 13.28
C VAL A 28 -16.53 9.39 14.51
N THR A 29 -17.58 10.22 14.43
CA THR A 29 -18.69 10.24 15.38
C THR A 29 -19.94 9.85 14.62
N ALA A 30 -20.61 8.79 15.05
CA ALA A 30 -21.75 8.21 14.36
C ALA A 30 -22.85 7.81 15.35
N GLN A 31 -24.09 7.73 14.84
CA GLN A 31 -25.19 7.10 15.54
C GLN A 31 -25.27 5.64 15.10
N VAL A 32 -25.33 4.73 16.06
CA VAL A 32 -25.31 3.26 15.84
C VAL A 32 -26.35 2.57 16.72
N GLY A 33 -26.74 1.35 16.34
CA GLY A 33 -27.71 0.57 17.08
C GLY A 33 -29.05 1.30 17.24
N ASN A 34 -29.43 1.60 18.46
CA ASN A 34 -30.66 2.33 18.81
C ASN A 34 -30.36 3.84 18.98
N ASP A 35 -29.81 4.48 17.95
CA ASP A 35 -29.48 5.91 17.90
C ASP A 35 -28.48 6.37 18.99
N ILE A 36 -27.61 5.46 19.45
CA ILE A 36 -26.59 5.79 20.43
C ILE A 36 -25.36 6.38 19.72
N THR A 37 -24.88 7.52 20.21
CA THR A 37 -23.69 8.16 19.66
C THR A 37 -22.43 7.45 20.13
N VAL A 38 -21.64 6.96 19.18
CA VAL A 38 -20.28 6.42 19.39
C VAL A 38 -19.26 7.30 18.68
N LYS A 39 -18.09 7.43 19.28
CA LYS A 39 -16.90 8.03 18.70
C LYS A 39 -15.84 6.94 18.56
N ILE A 40 -15.27 6.77 17.38
CA ILE A 40 -14.26 5.78 17.07
C ILE A 40 -13.04 6.49 16.51
N ALA A 41 -11.88 6.31 17.16
CA ALA A 41 -10.61 6.83 16.70
C ALA A 41 -9.80 5.68 16.09
N GLU A 42 -9.45 5.80 14.81
CA GLU A 42 -8.57 4.90 14.08
C GLU A 42 -7.15 5.44 14.11
N LYS A 43 -6.21 4.61 14.60
CA LYS A 43 -4.78 4.90 14.65
C LYS A 43 -4.03 3.84 13.86
N THR A 44 -3.24 4.28 12.91
CA THR A 44 -2.47 3.37 12.06
C THR A 44 -1.40 4.13 11.29
N ASP A 45 -0.34 3.44 10.95
CA ASP A 45 0.66 3.86 9.96
C ASP A 45 0.52 3.08 8.64
N TYR A 46 -0.67 2.50 8.39
CA TYR A 46 -0.99 1.86 7.13
C TYR A 46 -0.85 2.87 5.97
N PRO A 47 -0.25 2.53 4.84
CA PRO A 47 0.11 1.20 4.34
C PRO A 47 1.53 0.73 4.69
N PHE A 48 2.25 1.38 5.57
CA PHE A 48 3.63 1.04 5.91
C PHE A 48 3.72 0.00 7.04
N GLU A 49 2.75 0.04 7.97
CA GLU A 49 2.61 -0.90 9.07
C GLU A 49 1.34 -1.76 8.92
N GLU A 50 1.35 -2.89 9.60
CA GLU A 50 0.36 -3.96 9.46
C GLU A 50 -0.82 -3.80 10.43
N LYS A 51 -0.67 -2.94 11.47
CA LYS A 51 -1.64 -2.78 12.56
C LYS A 51 -2.53 -1.57 12.37
N ILE A 52 -3.82 -1.78 12.62
CA ILE A 52 -4.85 -0.76 12.63
C ILE A 52 -5.60 -0.88 13.97
N ASP A 53 -5.55 0.16 14.77
CA ASP A 53 -6.16 0.22 16.09
C ASP A 53 -7.40 1.10 16.07
N PHE A 54 -8.51 0.58 16.60
CA PHE A 54 -9.77 1.32 16.75
C PHE A 54 -10.10 1.44 18.22
N ASN A 55 -10.21 2.67 18.73
CA ASN A 55 -10.57 2.95 20.10
C ASN A 55 -11.99 3.53 20.14
N LEU A 56 -12.89 2.85 20.82
CA LEU A 56 -14.29 3.23 20.95
C LEU A 56 -14.50 4.05 22.21
N SER A 57 -15.30 5.10 22.09
CA SER A 57 -15.75 5.88 23.23
C SER A 57 -17.20 6.31 23.07
N PHE A 58 -17.93 6.43 24.19
CA PHE A 58 -19.32 6.86 24.22
C PHE A 58 -19.41 8.22 24.94
N PRO A 59 -19.56 9.33 24.18
CA PRO A 59 -19.53 10.69 24.73
C PRO A 59 -20.67 10.98 25.71
N SER A 60 -21.81 10.29 25.55
CA SER A 60 -22.98 10.45 26.43
C SER A 60 -22.65 10.00 27.86
N LYS A 61 -23.11 10.75 28.86
CA LYS A 61 -23.01 10.34 30.27
C LYS A 61 -23.95 9.18 30.61
N LYS A 62 -25.03 9.01 29.86
CA LYS A 62 -26.07 7.99 30.10
C LYS A 62 -25.73 6.69 29.36
N ASP A 63 -25.32 6.79 28.11
CA ASP A 63 -25.12 5.66 27.22
C ASP A 63 -23.62 5.35 27.14
N LYS A 64 -23.17 4.31 27.85
CA LYS A 64 -21.78 3.87 27.91
C LYS A 64 -21.54 2.56 27.17
N LYS A 65 -22.56 2.11 26.44
CA LYS A 65 -22.52 0.89 25.63
C LYS A 65 -23.60 0.92 24.56
N ALA A 66 -23.36 0.19 23.47
CA ALA A 66 -24.34 -0.01 22.42
C ALA A 66 -24.11 -1.36 21.73
N PHE A 67 -25.19 -2.00 21.31
CA PHE A 67 -25.13 -3.21 20.48
C PHE A 67 -25.23 -2.81 19.01
N PHE A 68 -24.16 -3.01 18.26
CA PHE A 68 -24.13 -2.72 16.82
C PHE A 68 -23.09 -3.53 16.09
N PRO A 69 -23.26 -3.77 14.77
CA PRO A 69 -22.24 -4.39 13.95
C PRO A 69 -21.13 -3.39 13.55
N PHE A 70 -19.88 -3.80 13.73
CA PHE A 70 -18.72 -3.11 13.19
C PHE A 70 -18.15 -3.92 12.04
N HIS A 71 -18.04 -3.28 10.89
CA HIS A 71 -17.56 -3.93 9.66
C HIS A 71 -16.14 -3.50 9.33
N LEU A 72 -15.27 -4.47 9.06
CA LEU A 72 -13.86 -4.28 8.70
C LEU A 72 -13.57 -4.95 7.37
N ARG A 73 -12.94 -4.23 6.45
CA ARG A 73 -12.52 -4.79 5.16
C ARG A 73 -11.22 -5.56 5.30
N ILE A 74 -11.18 -6.78 4.81
CA ILE A 74 -9.94 -7.53 4.64
C ILE A 74 -9.48 -7.35 3.19
N PRO A 75 -8.31 -6.74 2.94
CA PRO A 75 -7.80 -6.58 1.58
C PRO A 75 -7.53 -7.92 0.90
N ALA A 76 -7.68 -7.98 -0.43
CA ALA A 76 -7.50 -9.21 -1.19
C ALA A 76 -6.07 -9.79 -1.13
N TRP A 77 -5.08 -8.99 -0.81
CA TRP A 77 -3.69 -9.43 -0.65
C TRP A 77 -3.40 -10.05 0.73
N CYS A 78 -4.27 -9.86 1.73
CA CYS A 78 -4.05 -10.35 3.09
C CYS A 78 -4.71 -11.72 3.29
N ASN A 79 -3.90 -12.77 3.43
CA ASN A 79 -4.39 -14.14 3.57
C ASN A 79 -4.65 -14.57 5.02
N ASN A 80 -3.99 -13.96 5.99
CA ASN A 80 -4.05 -14.36 7.40
C ASN A 80 -4.29 -13.14 8.30
N PRO A 81 -5.43 -12.45 8.19
CA PRO A 81 -5.74 -11.34 9.07
C PRO A 81 -5.97 -11.83 10.50
N VAL A 82 -5.56 -11.00 11.48
CA VAL A 82 -5.81 -11.27 12.88
C VAL A 82 -6.63 -10.12 13.46
N ILE A 83 -7.70 -10.46 14.18
CA ILE A 83 -8.52 -9.48 14.88
C ILE A 83 -8.48 -9.78 16.37
N THR A 84 -8.14 -8.78 17.16
CA THR A 84 -8.23 -8.85 18.62
C THR A 84 -9.18 -7.80 19.16
N ILE A 85 -9.88 -8.12 20.23
CA ILE A 85 -10.72 -7.18 20.96
C ILE A 85 -10.27 -7.17 22.42
N ASN A 86 -9.87 -6.00 22.91
CA ASN A 86 -9.32 -5.83 24.26
C ASN A 86 -8.13 -6.77 24.56
N GLY A 87 -7.32 -7.04 23.52
CA GLY A 87 -6.15 -7.92 23.61
C GLY A 87 -6.43 -9.43 23.44
N GLU A 88 -7.70 -9.82 23.32
CA GLU A 88 -8.08 -11.23 23.11
C GLU A 88 -8.40 -11.48 21.63
N ALA A 89 -7.82 -12.55 21.07
CA ALA A 89 -8.10 -12.94 19.69
C ALA A 89 -9.55 -13.43 19.57
N VAL A 90 -10.22 -12.95 18.52
CA VAL A 90 -11.60 -13.36 18.24
C VAL A 90 -11.65 -14.40 17.13
N SER A 91 -12.42 -15.49 17.36
CA SER A 91 -12.66 -16.54 16.38
C SER A 91 -13.73 -16.09 15.37
N ILE A 92 -13.42 -15.12 14.54
CA ILE A 92 -14.29 -14.69 13.44
C ILE A 92 -13.64 -15.12 12.15
N ALA A 93 -14.40 -15.78 11.28
CA ALA A 93 -13.93 -16.10 9.93
C ALA A 93 -13.64 -14.80 9.18
N ALA A 94 -12.38 -14.58 8.83
CA ALA A 94 -11.92 -13.41 8.12
C ALA A 94 -11.12 -13.87 6.90
N HIS A 95 -11.68 -13.68 5.72
CA HIS A 95 -11.06 -14.14 4.48
C HIS A 95 -10.62 -12.96 3.62
N SER A 96 -9.59 -13.21 2.85
CA SER A 96 -9.05 -12.29 1.85
C SER A 96 -10.14 -11.78 0.90
N GLY A 97 -10.24 -10.45 0.76
CA GLY A 97 -11.20 -9.79 -0.13
C GLY A 97 -12.61 -9.59 0.46
N GLU A 98 -12.87 -9.99 1.70
CA GLU A 98 -14.18 -9.91 2.34
C GLU A 98 -14.32 -8.72 3.30
N ILE A 99 -15.55 -8.47 3.70
CA ILE A 99 -15.89 -7.56 4.80
C ILE A 99 -16.33 -8.41 5.99
N VAL A 100 -15.55 -8.33 7.06
CA VAL A 100 -15.84 -9.02 8.31
C VAL A 100 -16.85 -8.20 9.11
N ARG A 101 -17.87 -8.84 9.62
CA ARG A 101 -18.91 -8.25 10.48
C ARG A 101 -18.74 -8.71 11.92
N ILE A 102 -18.46 -7.79 12.83
CA ILE A 102 -18.32 -8.04 14.26
C ILE A 102 -19.57 -7.50 14.96
N ASN A 103 -20.50 -8.37 15.31
CA ASN A 103 -21.78 -7.99 15.89
C ASN A 103 -21.80 -8.31 17.39
N ARG A 104 -21.72 -7.28 18.24
CA ARG A 104 -21.69 -7.42 19.70
C ARG A 104 -22.12 -6.15 20.44
N GLU A 105 -22.29 -6.25 21.76
CA GLU A 105 -22.34 -5.08 22.63
C GLU A 105 -20.93 -4.50 22.80
N TRP A 106 -20.76 -3.25 22.43
CA TRP A 106 -19.54 -2.46 22.60
C TRP A 106 -19.66 -1.56 23.82
N LYS A 107 -18.54 -1.37 24.54
CA LYS A 107 -18.47 -0.55 25.75
C LYS A 107 -17.50 0.61 25.58
N ASP A 108 -17.67 1.63 26.42
CA ASP A 108 -16.74 2.76 26.51
C ASP A 108 -15.35 2.25 26.86
N GLY A 109 -14.34 2.60 26.04
CA GLY A 109 -12.97 2.13 26.15
C GLY A 109 -12.65 0.82 25.44
N ASP A 110 -13.60 0.19 24.76
CA ASP A 110 -13.26 -1.00 23.95
C ASP A 110 -12.24 -0.67 22.86
N HIS A 111 -11.31 -1.58 22.66
CA HIS A 111 -10.24 -1.49 21.68
C HIS A 111 -10.28 -2.68 20.74
N ILE A 112 -10.26 -2.40 19.45
CA ILE A 112 -10.13 -3.41 18.39
C ILE A 112 -8.78 -3.20 17.71
N GLN A 113 -8.03 -4.26 17.51
CA GLN A 113 -6.85 -4.25 16.65
C GLN A 113 -7.06 -5.22 15.49
N LEU A 114 -6.93 -4.70 14.27
CA LEU A 114 -6.84 -5.48 13.05
C LEU A 114 -5.38 -5.53 12.63
N GLU A 115 -4.83 -6.73 12.50
CA GLU A 115 -3.49 -6.95 11.96
C GLU A 115 -3.61 -7.59 10.58
N LEU A 116 -2.96 -6.97 9.59
CA LEU A 116 -2.95 -7.37 8.18
C LEU A 116 -1.50 -7.75 7.78
N PRO A 117 -1.04 -8.99 8.04
CA PRO A 117 0.33 -9.39 7.74
C PRO A 117 0.69 -9.21 6.28
N MET A 118 1.77 -8.48 6.00
CA MET A 118 2.24 -8.15 4.66
C MET A 118 3.43 -9.01 4.27
N ARG A 119 3.27 -9.81 3.23
CA ARG A 119 4.33 -10.61 2.62
C ARG A 119 4.71 -10.06 1.27
N ILE A 120 5.92 -10.37 0.84
CA ILE A 120 6.36 -10.13 -0.54
C ILE A 120 5.59 -11.07 -1.46
N SER A 121 5.02 -10.52 -2.51
CA SER A 121 4.38 -11.25 -3.58
C SER A 121 4.78 -10.69 -4.93
N THR A 122 4.51 -11.45 -5.98
CA THR A 122 4.76 -11.04 -7.36
C THR A 122 3.50 -11.16 -8.19
N SER A 123 3.36 -10.28 -9.17
CA SER A 123 2.36 -10.41 -10.21
C SER A 123 2.99 -10.24 -11.57
N ASN A 124 2.51 -11.03 -12.54
CA ASN A 124 2.96 -10.96 -13.92
C ASN A 124 2.01 -10.11 -14.73
N TRP A 125 2.56 -9.28 -15.56
CA TRP A 125 1.86 -8.36 -16.42
C TRP A 125 2.27 -8.56 -17.88
N TYR A 126 1.86 -7.62 -18.74
CA TYR A 126 2.17 -7.65 -20.16
C TYR A 126 3.70 -7.70 -20.39
N ASP A 127 4.13 -8.40 -21.45
CA ASP A 127 5.53 -8.58 -21.86
C ASP A 127 6.45 -9.17 -20.77
N ASP A 128 5.96 -10.18 -20.01
CA ASP A 128 6.69 -10.81 -18.91
C ASP A 128 7.18 -9.83 -17.82
N ALA A 129 6.59 -8.64 -17.76
CA ALA A 129 6.87 -7.69 -16.71
C ALA A 129 6.44 -8.26 -15.35
N VAL A 130 7.34 -8.22 -14.39
CA VAL A 130 7.09 -8.67 -13.02
C VAL A 130 7.00 -7.46 -12.10
N VAL A 131 5.95 -7.42 -11.31
CA VAL A 131 5.76 -6.43 -10.26
C VAL A 131 6.03 -7.06 -8.90
N ILE A 132 6.80 -6.39 -8.07
CA ILE A 132 7.04 -6.76 -6.68
C ILE A 132 6.06 -5.98 -5.82
N GLU A 133 5.35 -6.70 -4.96
CA GLU A 133 4.32 -6.15 -4.08
C GLU A 133 4.58 -6.55 -2.64
N ARG A 134 4.22 -5.68 -1.69
CA ARG A 134 4.14 -6.00 -0.27
C ARG A 134 2.95 -5.29 0.34
N GLY A 135 1.95 -6.06 0.77
CA GLY A 135 0.67 -5.48 1.17
C GLY A 135 0.04 -4.67 0.03
N PRO A 136 -0.40 -3.42 0.26
CA PRO A 136 -0.99 -2.58 -0.77
C PRO A 136 0.04 -1.84 -1.64
N LEU A 137 1.33 -1.96 -1.38
CA LEU A 137 2.37 -1.18 -2.04
C LEU A 137 3.01 -1.95 -3.20
N LEU A 138 3.23 -1.25 -4.31
CA LEU A 138 4.04 -1.68 -5.45
C LEU A 138 5.46 -1.16 -5.29
N TYR A 139 6.43 -1.96 -5.69
CA TYR A 139 7.85 -1.62 -5.61
C TYR A 139 8.48 -1.59 -6.99
N SER A 140 9.18 -0.52 -7.30
CA SER A 140 9.97 -0.32 -8.51
C SER A 140 11.44 -0.09 -8.18
N LEU A 141 12.30 -0.17 -9.17
CA LEU A 141 13.72 0.11 -9.02
C LEU A 141 13.94 1.54 -8.50
N LYS A 142 14.67 1.68 -7.39
CA LYS A 142 15.15 2.97 -6.92
C LYS A 142 16.27 3.43 -7.84
N MET A 143 16.08 4.55 -8.50
CA MET A 143 17.06 5.20 -9.36
C MET A 143 17.54 6.50 -8.73
N ASP A 144 18.80 6.84 -8.92
CA ASP A 144 19.29 8.16 -8.59
C ASP A 144 18.78 9.17 -9.62
N GLU A 145 18.35 10.33 -9.18
CA GLU A 145 17.65 11.32 -10.01
C GLU A 145 18.43 12.63 -10.09
N LYS A 146 18.49 13.18 -11.30
CA LYS A 146 18.93 14.57 -11.54
C LYS A 146 17.71 15.38 -11.97
N TRP A 147 17.40 16.42 -11.22
CA TRP A 147 16.29 17.32 -11.46
C TRP A 147 16.79 18.61 -12.09
N GLU A 148 16.33 18.94 -13.27
CA GLU A 148 16.66 20.20 -13.97
C GLU A 148 15.40 21.01 -14.22
N ARG A 149 15.38 22.26 -13.75
CA ARG A 149 14.29 23.18 -14.03
C ARG A 149 14.44 23.70 -15.46
N LYS A 150 13.41 23.54 -16.29
CA LYS A 150 13.34 24.03 -17.67
C LYS A 150 12.22 25.06 -17.79
N VAL A 151 12.43 26.07 -18.64
CA VAL A 151 11.37 27.01 -19.00
C VAL A 151 10.52 26.40 -20.11
N ASP A 152 9.21 26.45 -19.96
CA ASP A 152 8.30 25.98 -21.01
C ASP A 152 8.23 27.03 -22.12
N GLN A 153 8.82 26.71 -23.25
CA GLN A 153 8.85 27.60 -24.43
C GLN A 153 7.69 27.35 -25.39
N ARG A 154 6.76 26.44 -25.06
CA ARG A 154 5.61 26.10 -25.92
C ARG A 154 4.49 27.10 -25.68
N PRO A 155 4.11 27.90 -26.71
CA PRO A 155 3.12 28.97 -26.55
C PRO A 155 1.68 28.44 -26.29
N GLU A 156 1.42 27.18 -26.59
CA GLU A 156 0.09 26.54 -26.48
C GLU A 156 0.06 25.34 -25.54
N SER A 157 0.99 25.27 -24.57
CA SER A 157 0.96 24.15 -23.63
C SER A 157 -0.30 24.22 -22.77
N SER A 158 -1.04 23.14 -22.71
CA SER A 158 -2.18 22.97 -21.81
C SER A 158 -1.78 23.01 -20.33
N HIS A 159 -0.48 23.02 -20.06
CA HIS A 159 0.13 23.14 -18.76
C HIS A 159 0.39 24.62 -18.49
N LYS A 160 -0.42 25.21 -17.64
CA LYS A 160 -0.36 26.63 -17.26
C LYS A 160 0.80 26.90 -16.28
N GLY A 161 2.03 26.61 -16.69
CA GLY A 161 3.24 26.87 -15.90
C GLY A 161 4.34 27.47 -16.76
N GLU A 162 5.03 28.47 -16.22
CA GLU A 162 6.19 29.06 -16.89
C GLU A 162 7.40 28.12 -16.96
N TRP A 163 7.36 27.02 -16.21
CA TRP A 163 8.47 26.08 -16.08
C TRP A 163 8.01 24.67 -15.70
N TYR A 164 8.86 23.68 -15.94
CA TYR A 164 8.69 22.30 -15.53
C TYR A 164 10.05 21.73 -15.08
N TYR A 165 10.00 20.59 -14.38
CA TYR A 165 11.21 19.83 -14.10
C TYR A 165 11.38 18.71 -15.15
N GLU A 166 12.62 18.62 -15.68
CA GLU A 166 13.08 17.45 -16.41
C GLU A 166 13.86 16.57 -15.43
N VAL A 167 13.43 15.31 -15.29
CA VAL A 167 14.04 14.35 -14.37
C VAL A 167 14.71 13.26 -15.17
N THR A 168 16.01 13.07 -14.96
CA THR A 168 16.79 12.04 -15.65
C THR A 168 17.45 11.12 -14.64
N SER A 169 17.55 9.84 -14.97
CA SER A 169 18.31 8.89 -14.15
C SER A 169 19.80 9.10 -14.31
N THR A 170 20.52 9.08 -13.18
CA THR A 170 22.00 9.11 -13.15
C THR A 170 22.59 7.74 -12.82
N SER A 171 21.76 6.75 -12.49
CA SER A 171 22.14 5.36 -12.25
C SER A 171 21.60 4.43 -13.34
N ALA A 172 22.09 3.21 -13.39
CA ALA A 172 21.56 2.19 -14.28
C ALA A 172 20.09 1.89 -13.94
N TRP A 173 19.28 1.66 -14.97
CA TRP A 173 17.83 1.45 -14.85
C TRP A 173 17.37 0.13 -15.51
N ASN A 174 18.18 -0.41 -16.43
CA ASN A 174 17.83 -1.54 -17.28
C ASN A 174 18.19 -2.89 -16.63
N TYR A 175 17.64 -3.14 -15.45
CA TYR A 175 17.82 -4.38 -14.70
C TYR A 175 16.73 -5.39 -14.99
N SER A 176 17.11 -6.66 -15.10
CA SER A 176 16.19 -7.78 -14.96
C SER A 176 16.25 -8.36 -13.55
N LEU A 177 15.11 -8.84 -13.07
CA LEU A 177 15.05 -9.65 -11.87
C LEU A 177 15.52 -11.08 -12.15
N ILE A 178 16.06 -11.74 -11.13
CA ILE A 178 16.58 -13.09 -11.27
C ILE A 178 15.43 -14.09 -11.14
N ARG A 179 15.05 -14.74 -12.23
CA ARG A 179 13.89 -15.63 -12.33
C ARG A 179 13.79 -16.67 -11.21
N LYS A 180 14.91 -17.27 -10.78
CA LYS A 180 14.93 -18.26 -9.69
C LYS A 180 14.46 -17.67 -8.34
N TYR A 181 14.61 -16.34 -8.12
CA TYR A 181 14.22 -15.65 -6.90
C TYR A 181 12.73 -15.28 -6.88
N LEU A 182 12.04 -15.37 -8.02
CA LEU A 182 10.62 -15.04 -8.16
C LEU A 182 9.68 -16.21 -7.81
N LYS A 183 10.23 -17.36 -7.45
CA LYS A 183 9.45 -18.48 -6.94
C LYS A 183 8.96 -18.16 -5.53
N GLU A 184 7.72 -18.54 -5.21
CA GLU A 184 7.07 -18.19 -3.93
C GLU A 184 7.94 -18.57 -2.73
N GLU A 185 8.53 -19.77 -2.72
CA GLU A 185 9.40 -20.26 -1.65
C GLU A 185 10.74 -19.54 -1.54
N GLU A 186 11.10 -18.72 -2.53
CA GLU A 186 12.37 -17.99 -2.60
C GLU A 186 12.21 -16.49 -2.34
N LEU A 187 10.98 -15.96 -2.39
CA LEU A 187 10.74 -14.51 -2.27
C LEU A 187 11.29 -13.93 -0.97
N GLU A 188 10.89 -14.45 0.17
CA GLU A 188 11.30 -13.92 1.49
C GLU A 188 12.81 -14.07 1.76
N LYS A 189 13.48 -15.00 1.10
CA LYS A 189 14.93 -15.21 1.22
C LYS A 189 15.74 -14.22 0.39
N ASN A 190 15.20 -13.81 -0.77
CA ASN A 190 15.95 -13.04 -1.77
C ASN A 190 15.48 -11.60 -1.89
N PHE A 191 14.35 -11.25 -1.29
CA PHE A 191 13.82 -9.88 -1.21
C PHE A 191 13.81 -9.43 0.24
N VAL A 192 14.86 -8.73 0.66
CA VAL A 192 15.06 -8.34 2.05
C VAL A 192 14.41 -7.00 2.33
N VAL A 193 13.35 -7.03 3.11
CA VAL A 193 12.64 -5.82 3.56
C VAL A 193 13.49 -5.07 4.59
N ARG A 194 13.64 -3.77 4.40
CA ARG A 194 14.24 -2.84 5.36
C ARG A 194 13.20 -1.82 5.76
N LYS A 195 12.92 -1.72 7.04
CA LYS A 195 12.02 -0.71 7.62
C LYS A 195 12.86 0.34 8.35
N ALA A 196 12.47 1.63 8.20
CA ALA A 196 12.98 2.71 9.03
C ALA A 196 12.40 2.60 10.44
N GLU A 197 13.11 3.11 11.43
CA GLU A 197 12.61 3.13 12.82
C GLU A 197 11.40 4.05 12.99
N ASN A 198 11.35 5.13 12.22
CA ASN A 198 10.26 6.10 12.26
C ASN A 198 9.80 6.45 10.85
N ILE A 199 8.50 6.72 10.72
CA ILE A 199 7.90 7.19 9.48
C ILE A 199 7.96 8.72 9.45
N ALA A 200 8.64 9.25 8.44
CA ALA A 200 8.73 10.70 8.25
C ALA A 200 7.37 11.32 7.86
N PRO A 201 7.13 12.62 8.10
CA PRO A 201 5.87 13.29 7.73
C PRO A 201 5.53 13.21 6.23
N TYR A 202 6.55 13.09 5.37
CA TYR A 202 6.41 12.94 3.91
C TYR A 202 7.10 11.66 3.44
N PRO A 203 6.48 10.50 3.62
CA PRO A 203 7.12 9.20 3.35
C PRO A 203 7.16 8.83 1.86
N TRP A 204 6.60 9.65 0.98
CA TRP A 204 6.41 9.37 -0.44
C TRP A 204 7.51 9.92 -1.35
N ASN A 205 8.71 10.08 -0.84
CA ASN A 205 9.88 10.48 -1.60
C ASN A 205 11.06 9.51 -1.40
N LEU A 206 12.11 9.66 -2.22
CA LEU A 206 13.26 8.75 -2.20
C LEU A 206 14.05 8.75 -0.90
N GLU A 207 14.04 9.87 -0.19
CA GLU A 207 14.86 10.08 1.04
C GLU A 207 14.14 9.55 2.29
N ASN A 208 12.83 9.75 2.35
CA ASN A 208 12.03 9.51 3.55
C ASN A 208 11.20 8.21 3.49
N ALA A 209 11.39 7.41 2.46
CA ALA A 209 10.66 6.15 2.31
C ALA A 209 10.95 5.20 3.47
N PRO A 210 9.96 4.89 4.32
CA PRO A 210 10.17 4.05 5.50
C PRO A 210 10.41 2.58 5.16
N ILE A 211 10.08 2.14 3.95
CA ILE A 211 10.28 0.75 3.53
C ILE A 211 11.04 0.70 2.21
N THR A 212 12.09 -0.09 2.20
CA THR A 212 12.81 -0.45 0.99
C THR A 212 12.99 -1.96 0.91
N ILE A 213 13.10 -2.50 -0.30
CA ILE A 213 13.37 -3.92 -0.51
C ILE A 213 14.69 -4.05 -1.26
N LYS A 214 15.62 -4.82 -0.72
CA LYS A 214 16.88 -5.16 -1.39
C LYS A 214 16.78 -6.54 -2.00
N THR A 215 17.20 -6.65 -3.26
CA THR A 215 17.31 -7.92 -3.97
C THR A 215 18.50 -7.87 -4.93
N LYS A 216 18.70 -8.91 -5.73
CA LYS A 216 19.68 -8.91 -6.79
C LYS A 216 19.02 -8.82 -8.15
N GLY A 217 19.65 -8.07 -9.03
CA GLY A 217 19.29 -7.95 -10.44
C GLY A 217 20.51 -8.09 -11.33
N ARG A 218 20.31 -8.13 -12.63
CA ARG A 218 21.35 -8.12 -13.65
C ARG A 218 21.05 -7.06 -14.69
N ILE A 219 22.05 -6.29 -15.09
CA ILE A 219 21.91 -5.35 -16.20
C ILE A 219 21.62 -6.11 -17.49
N LEU A 220 20.68 -5.60 -18.27
CA LEU A 220 20.35 -6.03 -19.63
C LEU A 220 20.92 -5.03 -20.63
N PRO A 221 22.09 -5.25 -21.22
CA PRO A 221 22.75 -4.26 -22.09
C PRO A 221 21.95 -3.93 -23.35
N SER A 222 21.14 -4.86 -23.85
CA SER A 222 20.26 -4.68 -24.99
C SER A 222 19.04 -3.80 -24.74
N TRP A 223 18.60 -3.70 -23.48
CA TRP A 223 17.45 -2.87 -23.12
C TRP A 223 17.86 -1.41 -23.02
N LYS A 224 17.50 -0.64 -24.06
CA LYS A 224 17.93 0.73 -24.25
C LYS A 224 16.77 1.72 -24.23
N MET A 225 17.12 2.96 -24.03
CA MET A 225 16.15 4.07 -24.18
C MET A 225 15.66 4.18 -25.62
N PHE A 226 14.37 4.48 -25.77
CA PHE A 226 13.72 4.76 -27.03
C PHE A 226 12.82 5.99 -26.88
N LYS A 227 13.05 7.01 -27.66
CA LYS A 227 12.28 8.28 -27.62
C LYS A 227 12.15 8.90 -26.22
N GLY A 228 13.23 8.87 -25.43
CA GLY A 228 13.26 9.47 -24.08
C GLY A 228 12.61 8.62 -22.97
N SER A 229 12.20 7.40 -23.25
CA SER A 229 11.63 6.45 -22.27
C SER A 229 12.34 5.10 -22.36
N ALA A 230 12.12 4.23 -21.39
CA ALA A 230 12.56 2.85 -21.49
C ALA A 230 11.95 2.22 -22.76
N GLY A 231 12.79 1.69 -23.63
CA GLY A 231 12.35 1.04 -24.86
C GLY A 231 11.60 -0.26 -24.57
N PRO A 232 10.91 -0.84 -25.57
CA PRO A 232 10.31 -2.16 -25.42
C PRO A 232 11.42 -3.18 -25.14
N VAL A 233 11.17 -4.09 -24.21
CA VAL A 233 12.04 -5.27 -24.01
C VAL A 233 11.85 -6.11 -25.26
N ASN A 234 12.88 -6.16 -26.12
CA ASN A 234 12.81 -6.93 -27.35
C ASN A 234 12.72 -8.43 -26.99
N PHE A 235 11.64 -9.09 -27.38
CA PHE A 235 11.44 -10.53 -27.26
C PHE A 235 12.52 -11.35 -28.01
N PHE A 236 13.26 -10.70 -28.92
CA PHE A 236 14.41 -11.27 -29.63
C PHE A 236 15.72 -11.12 -28.85
N MET A 237 15.66 -10.81 -27.54
CA MET A 237 16.82 -11.03 -26.70
C MET A 237 17.17 -12.51 -26.82
N GLN A 238 18.22 -12.77 -27.60
CA GLN A 238 18.68 -14.12 -27.84
C GLN A 238 19.01 -14.73 -26.46
N ALA A 239 18.63 -15.97 -26.24
CA ALA A 239 18.90 -16.71 -25.01
C ALA A 239 20.39 -16.71 -24.60
N ASN A 240 21.28 -16.25 -25.46
CA ASN A 240 22.72 -16.20 -25.34
C ASN A 240 23.26 -14.76 -25.17
N GLU A 241 22.44 -13.76 -24.97
CA GLU A 241 22.95 -12.41 -24.75
C GLU A 241 23.67 -12.35 -23.39
N PRO A 242 24.91 -11.81 -23.33
CA PRO A 242 25.65 -11.72 -22.08
C PRO A 242 24.91 -10.73 -21.15
N MET A 243 24.35 -11.24 -20.06
CA MET A 243 23.84 -10.42 -18.97
C MET A 243 25.02 -9.98 -18.10
N GLY A 244 24.87 -8.80 -17.48
CA GLY A 244 25.79 -8.36 -16.45
C GLY A 244 25.83 -9.30 -15.24
N ASP A 245 26.78 -9.07 -14.35
CA ASP A 245 26.88 -9.78 -13.08
C ASP A 245 25.68 -9.52 -12.19
N GLU A 246 25.50 -10.36 -11.17
CA GLU A 246 24.46 -10.14 -10.15
C GLU A 246 24.85 -8.98 -9.25
N GLU A 247 24.08 -7.92 -9.29
CA GLU A 247 24.26 -6.74 -8.45
C GLU A 247 23.12 -6.59 -7.45
N THR A 248 23.41 -5.97 -6.30
CA THR A 248 22.36 -5.61 -5.34
C THR A 248 21.63 -4.38 -5.83
N ILE A 249 20.33 -4.52 -6.03
CA ILE A 249 19.43 -3.42 -6.38
C ILE A 249 18.50 -3.12 -5.22
N CYS A 250 18.05 -1.88 -5.15
CA CYS A 250 17.09 -1.41 -4.16
C CYS A 250 15.77 -1.11 -4.86
N LEU A 251 14.69 -1.61 -4.29
CA LEU A 251 13.34 -1.33 -4.73
C LEU A 251 12.67 -0.39 -3.73
N LEU A 252 11.92 0.56 -4.26
CA LEU A 252 11.17 1.55 -3.50
C LEU A 252 9.72 1.53 -3.95
N TYR A 253 8.79 1.69 -3.02
CA TYR A 253 7.37 1.76 -3.38
C TYR A 253 7.06 3.08 -4.12
N THR A 254 6.10 3.00 -5.03
CA THR A 254 5.69 4.14 -5.87
C THR A 254 4.25 4.60 -5.61
N SER A 255 3.36 3.66 -5.31
CA SER A 255 1.95 3.94 -5.03
C SER A 255 1.27 2.70 -4.45
N PRO A 256 0.10 2.85 -3.83
CA PRO A 256 -0.72 1.71 -3.43
C PRO A 256 -1.06 0.81 -4.62
N SER A 257 -1.02 -0.50 -4.41
CA SER A 257 -1.36 -1.49 -5.42
C SER A 257 -2.79 -1.33 -5.94
N PRO A 258 -3.02 -1.49 -7.26
CA PRO A 258 -4.38 -1.56 -7.82
C PRO A 258 -5.22 -2.70 -7.23
N ARG A 259 -4.61 -3.71 -6.64
CA ARG A 259 -5.30 -4.82 -5.96
C ARG A 259 -6.12 -4.40 -4.74
N ASP A 260 -5.83 -3.22 -4.20
CA ASP A 260 -6.62 -2.65 -3.11
C ASP A 260 -7.94 -2.03 -3.60
N ARG A 261 -8.14 -1.94 -4.91
CA ARG A 261 -9.43 -1.59 -5.50
C ARG A 261 -10.34 -2.81 -5.45
N THR A 262 -11.44 -2.69 -4.74
CA THR A 262 -12.54 -3.64 -4.85
C THR A 262 -12.90 -3.83 -6.32
N ARG A 263 -12.81 -5.06 -6.82
CA ARG A 263 -13.44 -5.41 -8.08
C ARG A 263 -14.94 -5.28 -7.85
N SER A 264 -15.54 -4.23 -8.38
CA SER A 264 -16.98 -4.14 -8.59
C SER A 264 -17.39 -5.10 -9.70
#